data_13056cb5f6b9bd4daaa9e0d30b6f53eb
#
_entry.id   13056cb5f6b9bd4daaa9e0d30b6f53eb
#
_cell.length_a   1.000
_cell.length_b   1.000
_cell.length_c   1.000
_cell.angle_alpha   90.00
_cell.angle_beta   90.00
_cell.angle_gamma   90.00
#
_symmetry.space_group_name_H-M   'P 1'
#
loop_
_entity.id
_entity.type
_entity.pdbx_description
1 polymer ?
#
loop_
_entity_poly.entity_id
_entity_poly.type
_entity_poly.pdbx_seq_one_letter_code
_entity_poly.pdbx_strand_id
1 'polypeptide(L)'
;LKCKQELIDGGDKIELTKRIAQLNNKQMAAKILLNSAYGALGNQYFRYYDIRQAESITLSGQLSIRWIENKVNDYLHKVLKNDEKINYVIASDTDAIYIRLGDLVDKVFDTEKVLATEGGEAKIINFLDTIASEKLEPFIDKSYQDLADYMNAYEQKMQMKREVIASKGLWTAKKR
;
A
#
# COMPACT_ATOMS: atom_id res chain seq x y z
N LEU A 1 -17.83 -2.50 5.83
CA LEU A 1 -17.64 -3.96 5.90
C LEU A 1 -18.80 -4.63 6.64
N LYS A 2 -19.11 -4.26 7.90
CA LYS A 2 -20.16 -4.87 8.71
C LYS A 2 -21.53 -4.94 8.02
N CYS A 3 -22.04 -3.81 7.50
CA CYS A 3 -23.33 -3.78 6.78
C CYS A 3 -23.32 -4.59 5.47
N LYS A 4 -22.17 -4.79 4.82
CA LYS A 4 -22.07 -5.66 3.64
C LYS A 4 -22.17 -7.13 4.05
N GLN A 5 -21.60 -7.49 5.19
CA GLN A 5 -21.72 -8.85 5.73
C GLN A 5 -23.15 -9.14 6.15
N GLU A 6 -23.81 -8.23 6.89
CA GLU A 6 -25.21 -8.36 7.26
C GLU A 6 -26.16 -8.50 6.04
N LEU A 7 -25.81 -7.87 4.92
CA LEU A 7 -26.56 -8.02 3.66
C LEU A 7 -26.42 -9.44 3.07
N ILE A 8 -25.25 -10.05 3.19
CA ILE A 8 -24.99 -11.43 2.77
C ILE A 8 -25.73 -12.42 3.67
N ASP A 9 -25.78 -12.13 4.96
CA ASP A 9 -26.40 -12.94 6.00
C ASP A 9 -27.94 -12.86 6.02
N GLY A 10 -28.57 -12.14 5.05
CA GLY A 10 -30.02 -12.10 4.87
C GLY A 10 -30.77 -11.00 5.62
N GLY A 11 -30.09 -9.93 6.05
CA GLY A 11 -30.70 -8.74 6.64
C GLY A 11 -31.60 -7.95 5.66
N ASP A 12 -32.36 -6.96 6.18
CA ASP A 12 -33.24 -6.10 5.37
C ASP A 12 -32.45 -5.41 4.24
N LYS A 13 -32.68 -5.90 3.03
CA LYS A 13 -31.92 -5.50 1.83
C LYS A 13 -32.07 -4.00 1.53
N ILE A 14 -33.23 -3.42 1.77
CA ILE A 14 -33.52 -2.01 1.44
C ILE A 14 -32.81 -1.09 2.43
N GLU A 15 -32.95 -1.38 3.73
CA GLU A 15 -32.34 -0.57 4.78
C GLU A 15 -30.81 -0.65 4.74
N LEU A 16 -30.25 -1.86 4.59
CA LEU A 16 -28.83 -2.07 4.49
C LEU A 16 -28.20 -1.43 3.26
N THR A 17 -28.90 -1.48 2.11
CA THR A 17 -28.44 -0.81 0.89
C THR A 17 -28.39 0.72 1.07
N LYS A 18 -29.44 1.31 1.67
CA LYS A 18 -29.45 2.75 2.03
C LYS A 18 -28.30 3.11 2.96
N ARG A 19 -28.07 2.29 4.00
CA ARG A 19 -27.00 2.49 4.97
C ARG A 19 -25.63 2.42 4.33
N ILE A 20 -25.39 1.43 3.45
CA ILE A 20 -24.14 1.30 2.68
C ILE A 20 -23.94 2.54 1.81
N ALA A 21 -24.96 3.00 1.08
CA ALA A 21 -24.87 4.20 0.24
C ALA A 21 -24.53 5.45 1.07
N GLN A 22 -25.19 5.64 2.23
CA GLN A 22 -24.92 6.76 3.14
C GLN A 22 -23.47 6.75 3.64
N LEU A 23 -22.96 5.59 4.05
CA LEU A 23 -21.58 5.45 4.53
C LEU A 23 -20.55 5.69 3.42
N ASN A 24 -20.81 5.18 2.22
CA ASN A 24 -19.98 5.45 1.04
C ASN A 24 -19.94 6.94 0.70
N ASN A 25 -21.10 7.63 0.72
CA ASN A 25 -21.16 9.06 0.46
C ASN A 25 -20.41 9.87 1.53
N LYS A 26 -20.52 9.50 2.80
CA LYS A 26 -19.75 10.14 3.90
C LYS A 26 -18.25 9.93 3.72
N GLN A 27 -17.82 8.71 3.40
CA GLN A 27 -16.43 8.41 3.13
C GLN A 27 -15.88 9.23 1.95
N MET A 28 -16.64 9.28 0.86
CA MET A 28 -16.26 10.03 -0.35
C MET A 28 -16.18 11.53 -0.06
N ALA A 29 -17.14 12.09 0.67
CA ALA A 29 -17.13 13.51 1.06
C ALA A 29 -15.90 13.84 1.93
N ALA A 30 -15.56 12.99 2.89
CA ALA A 30 -14.36 13.17 3.72
C ALA A 30 -13.08 13.09 2.89
N LYS A 31 -12.98 12.14 1.96
CA LYS A 31 -11.84 12.01 1.05
C LYS A 31 -11.67 13.25 0.15
N ILE A 32 -12.77 13.76 -0.42
CA ILE A 32 -12.76 14.97 -1.24
C ILE A 32 -12.34 16.18 -0.40
N LEU A 33 -12.84 16.31 0.83
CA LEU A 33 -12.49 17.41 1.73
C LEU A 33 -10.98 17.42 2.03
N LEU A 34 -10.40 16.27 2.36
CA LEU A 34 -8.97 16.15 2.63
C LEU A 34 -8.10 16.50 1.40
N ASN A 35 -8.46 15.98 0.24
CA ASN A 35 -7.75 16.28 -1.00
C ASN A 35 -7.88 17.76 -1.38
N SER A 36 -9.05 18.37 -1.15
CA SER A 36 -9.29 19.79 -1.40
C SER A 36 -8.49 20.70 -0.44
N ALA A 37 -8.31 20.27 0.81
CA ALA A 37 -7.50 21.02 1.77
C ALA A 37 -6.04 21.12 1.31
N TYR A 38 -5.45 20.03 0.86
CA TYR A 38 -4.11 20.03 0.26
C TYR A 38 -4.05 20.92 -0.99
N GLY A 39 -5.01 20.75 -1.92
CA GLY A 39 -5.07 21.56 -3.14
C GLY A 39 -5.25 23.06 -2.86
N ALA A 40 -5.98 23.41 -1.81
CA ALA A 40 -6.18 24.78 -1.40
C ALA A 40 -4.88 25.45 -0.94
N LEU A 41 -3.99 24.75 -0.23
CA LEU A 41 -2.69 25.28 0.19
C LEU A 41 -1.83 25.72 -1.01
N GLY A 42 -1.95 25.05 -2.14
CA GLY A 42 -1.28 25.38 -3.40
C GLY A 42 -1.99 26.42 -4.27
N ASN A 43 -3.19 26.89 -3.88
CA ASN A 43 -3.98 27.84 -4.65
C ASN A 43 -3.75 29.27 -4.17
N GLN A 44 -3.21 30.13 -5.04
CA GLN A 44 -2.89 31.54 -4.75
C GLN A 44 -4.08 32.40 -4.27
N TYR A 45 -5.32 31.99 -4.53
CA TYR A 45 -6.53 32.68 -4.09
C TYR A 45 -7.06 32.19 -2.74
N PHE A 46 -6.42 31.18 -2.16
CA PHE A 46 -6.82 30.66 -0.85
C PHE A 46 -6.25 31.53 0.26
N ARG A 47 -7.07 31.83 1.28
CA ARG A 47 -6.68 32.71 2.40
C ARG A 47 -5.39 32.27 3.13
N TYR A 48 -5.17 30.96 3.21
CA TYR A 48 -4.00 30.37 3.86
C TYR A 48 -3.04 29.74 2.84
N TYR A 49 -2.95 30.37 1.64
CA TYR A 49 -2.00 29.94 0.63
C TYR A 49 -0.57 29.98 1.15
N ASP A 50 0.11 28.86 1.09
CA ASP A 50 1.55 28.75 1.29
C ASP A 50 2.11 27.61 0.44
N ILE A 51 2.72 27.95 -0.68
CA ILE A 51 3.29 26.99 -1.62
C ILE A 51 4.39 26.13 -0.98
N ARG A 52 5.14 26.67 -0.01
CA ARG A 52 6.19 25.92 0.69
C ARG A 52 5.63 24.75 1.48
N GLN A 53 4.43 24.91 2.06
CA GLN A 53 3.74 23.80 2.75
C GLN A 53 3.30 22.72 1.75
N ALA A 54 2.74 23.10 0.61
CA ALA A 54 2.35 22.14 -0.43
C ALA A 54 3.56 21.38 -0.99
N GLU A 55 4.67 22.09 -1.24
CA GLU A 55 5.93 21.47 -1.68
C GLU A 55 6.52 20.55 -0.62
N SER A 56 6.55 20.95 0.65
CA SER A 56 7.10 20.13 1.73
C SER A 56 6.31 18.83 1.93
N ILE A 57 4.97 18.84 1.80
CA ILE A 57 4.14 17.64 1.83
C ILE A 57 4.53 16.68 0.69
N THR A 58 4.66 17.22 -0.53
CA THR A 58 5.01 16.42 -1.71
C THR A 58 6.42 15.84 -1.60
N LEU A 59 7.39 16.65 -1.20
CA LEU A 59 8.79 16.21 -1.06
C LEU A 59 8.95 15.19 0.08
N SER A 60 8.23 15.37 1.19
CA SER A 60 8.22 14.40 2.28
C SER A 60 7.64 13.06 1.83
N GLY A 61 6.56 13.07 1.04
CA GLY A 61 5.99 11.87 0.43
C GLY A 61 6.99 11.15 -0.49
N GLN A 62 7.68 11.90 -1.36
CA GLN A 62 8.72 11.35 -2.24
C GLN A 62 9.89 10.76 -1.46
N LEU A 63 10.33 11.42 -0.39
CA LEU A 63 11.38 10.90 0.47
C LEU A 63 10.96 9.61 1.14
N SER A 64 9.76 9.58 1.70
CA SER A 64 9.22 8.43 2.42
C SER A 64 9.11 7.20 1.53
N ILE A 65 8.59 7.33 0.31
CA ILE A 65 8.45 6.19 -0.60
C ILE A 65 9.82 5.65 -1.05
N ARG A 66 10.78 6.52 -1.35
CA ARG A 66 12.15 6.12 -1.71
C ARG A 66 12.89 5.47 -0.54
N TRP A 67 12.67 5.97 0.67
CA TRP A 67 13.23 5.36 1.87
C TRP A 67 12.76 3.91 2.03
N ILE A 68 11.46 3.68 1.93
CA ILE A 68 10.87 2.35 2.04
C ILE A 68 11.32 1.44 0.89
N GLU A 69 11.37 1.94 -0.35
CA GLU A 69 11.89 1.21 -1.50
C GLU A 69 13.29 0.65 -1.22
N ASN A 70 14.21 1.49 -0.76
CA ASN A 70 15.57 1.07 -0.44
C ASN A 70 15.59 0.06 0.72
N LYS A 71 14.87 0.32 1.81
CA LYS A 71 14.82 -0.56 2.98
C LYS A 71 14.22 -1.94 2.65
N VAL A 72 13.16 -1.99 1.85
CA VAL A 72 12.54 -3.25 1.43
C VAL A 72 13.47 -4.04 0.50
N ASN A 73 14.15 -3.37 -0.44
CA ASN A 73 15.15 -4.02 -1.27
C ASN A 73 16.28 -4.63 -0.41
N ASP A 74 16.86 -3.86 0.49
CA ASP A 74 17.91 -4.33 1.41
C ASP A 74 17.45 -5.53 2.26
N TYR A 75 16.21 -5.48 2.73
CA TYR A 75 15.62 -6.57 3.50
C TYR A 75 15.49 -7.84 2.67
N LEU A 76 14.93 -7.73 1.45
CA LEU A 76 14.75 -8.88 0.56
C LEU A 76 16.08 -9.46 0.09
N HIS A 77 17.10 -8.64 -0.18
CA HIS A 77 18.45 -9.12 -0.48
C HIS A 77 19.02 -9.97 0.65
N LYS A 78 18.87 -9.53 1.90
CA LYS A 78 19.33 -10.29 3.08
C LYS A 78 18.58 -11.61 3.24
N VAL A 79 17.25 -11.60 3.05
CA VAL A 79 16.41 -12.80 3.21
C VAL A 79 16.64 -13.79 2.09
N LEU A 80 16.71 -13.30 0.85
CA LEU A 80 16.86 -14.15 -0.33
C LEU A 80 18.32 -14.52 -0.63
N LYS A 81 19.29 -13.87 0.01
CA LYS A 81 20.73 -14.07 -0.25
C LYS A 81 21.07 -14.01 -1.73
N ASN A 82 20.42 -13.12 -2.45
CA ASN A 82 20.61 -12.91 -3.88
C ASN A 82 21.58 -11.76 -4.13
N ASP A 83 22.04 -11.68 -5.39
CA ASP A 83 22.96 -10.62 -5.83
C ASP A 83 22.30 -9.23 -5.68
N GLU A 84 23.04 -8.25 -5.17
CA GLU A 84 22.56 -6.87 -4.91
C GLU A 84 22.07 -6.11 -6.15
N LYS A 85 22.25 -6.68 -7.33
CA LYS A 85 21.79 -6.08 -8.61
C LYS A 85 20.30 -6.25 -8.90
N ILE A 86 19.58 -7.07 -8.14
CA ILE A 86 18.16 -7.33 -8.37
C ILE A 86 17.33 -6.28 -7.61
N ASN A 87 16.53 -5.53 -8.34
CA ASN A 87 15.55 -4.63 -7.70
C ASN A 87 14.22 -5.38 -7.50
N TYR A 88 13.85 -5.63 -6.26
CA TYR A 88 12.59 -6.29 -5.89
C TYR A 88 11.40 -5.35 -5.91
N VAL A 89 11.60 -4.06 -5.68
CA VAL A 89 10.57 -3.04 -5.87
C VAL A 89 10.58 -2.63 -7.33
N ILE A 90 9.63 -3.16 -8.10
CA ILE A 90 9.55 -2.99 -9.55
C ILE A 90 8.86 -1.71 -9.99
N ALA A 91 8.01 -1.15 -9.14
CA ALA A 91 7.33 0.12 -9.38
C ALA A 91 6.92 0.75 -8.05
N SER A 92 6.78 2.07 -8.05
CA SER A 92 6.18 2.84 -6.96
C SER A 92 5.25 3.91 -7.53
N ASP A 93 4.16 4.20 -6.82
CA ASP A 93 3.24 5.26 -7.21
C ASP A 93 2.71 5.97 -5.95
N THR A 94 3.16 7.21 -5.75
CA THR A 94 2.75 8.13 -4.69
C THR A 94 2.99 7.55 -3.28
N ASP A 95 2.18 6.62 -2.83
CA ASP A 95 2.16 6.00 -1.49
C ASP A 95 2.12 4.46 -1.55
N ALA A 96 2.25 3.88 -2.73
CA ALA A 96 2.25 2.43 -2.94
C ALA A 96 3.55 1.94 -3.57
N ILE A 97 4.00 0.75 -3.17
CA ILE A 97 5.11 0.03 -3.79
C ILE A 97 4.63 -1.32 -4.33
N TYR A 98 5.19 -1.73 -5.44
CA TYR A 98 4.94 -3.03 -6.07
C TYR A 98 6.16 -3.89 -5.92
N ILE A 99 6.03 -4.99 -5.19
CA ILE A 99 7.15 -5.85 -4.82
C ILE A 99 7.05 -7.16 -5.61
N ARG A 100 8.14 -7.54 -6.26
CA ARG A 100 8.28 -8.83 -6.90
C ARG A 100 8.71 -9.88 -5.87
N LEU A 101 7.85 -10.87 -5.61
CA LEU A 101 8.11 -11.94 -4.66
C LEU A 101 8.22 -13.32 -5.33
N GLY A 102 8.34 -13.39 -6.66
CA GLY A 102 8.49 -14.65 -7.39
C GLY A 102 9.64 -15.50 -6.88
N ASP A 103 10.82 -14.91 -6.73
CA ASP A 103 12.03 -15.60 -6.26
C ASP A 103 11.86 -16.18 -4.83
N LEU A 104 11.00 -15.56 -4.00
CA LEU A 104 10.67 -16.08 -2.68
C LEU A 104 9.73 -17.30 -2.78
N VAL A 105 8.74 -17.22 -3.66
CA VAL A 105 7.81 -18.33 -3.91
C VAL A 105 8.57 -19.53 -4.48
N ASP A 106 9.44 -19.32 -5.47
CA ASP A 106 10.23 -20.39 -6.12
C ASP A 106 11.22 -21.07 -5.18
N LYS A 107 11.68 -20.37 -4.12
CA LYS A 107 12.54 -20.97 -3.08
C LYS A 107 11.78 -21.86 -2.08
N VAL A 108 10.50 -21.60 -1.89
CA VAL A 108 9.68 -22.29 -0.88
C VAL A 108 8.82 -23.37 -1.52
N PHE A 109 8.32 -23.12 -2.73
CA PHE A 109 7.44 -24.01 -3.46
C PHE A 109 8.08 -24.42 -4.79
N ASP A 110 7.83 -25.67 -5.19
CA ASP A 110 7.98 -26.08 -6.59
C ASP A 110 6.76 -25.53 -7.37
N THR A 111 6.93 -24.31 -7.88
CA THR A 111 5.83 -23.50 -8.42
C THR A 111 5.05 -24.24 -9.50
N GLU A 112 5.74 -24.99 -10.38
CA GLU A 112 5.07 -25.75 -11.45
C GLU A 112 4.18 -26.86 -10.90
N LYS A 113 4.63 -27.59 -9.89
CA LYS A 113 3.86 -28.69 -9.29
C LYS A 113 2.70 -28.18 -8.44
N VAL A 114 2.92 -27.07 -7.72
CA VAL A 114 1.89 -26.49 -6.86
C VAL A 114 0.77 -25.87 -7.69
N LEU A 115 1.09 -25.16 -8.78
CA LEU A 115 0.09 -24.57 -9.68
C LEU A 115 -0.70 -25.64 -10.46
N ALA A 116 -0.12 -26.81 -10.71
CA ALA A 116 -0.82 -27.95 -11.34
C ALA A 116 -1.81 -28.65 -10.38
N THR A 117 -1.76 -28.33 -9.08
CA THR A 117 -2.62 -28.96 -8.08
C THR A 117 -3.84 -28.08 -7.81
N GLU A 118 -5.02 -28.67 -7.71
CA GLU A 118 -6.26 -27.97 -7.37
C GLU A 118 -6.11 -27.24 -6.01
N GLY A 119 -6.33 -25.92 -6.00
CA GLY A 119 -6.10 -25.08 -4.82
C GLY A 119 -4.66 -24.66 -4.56
N GLY A 120 -3.72 -24.94 -5.46
CA GLY A 120 -2.32 -24.54 -5.34
C GLY A 120 -2.11 -23.02 -5.32
N GLU A 121 -2.85 -22.28 -6.15
CA GLU A 121 -2.83 -20.81 -6.13
C GLU A 121 -3.24 -20.23 -4.76
N ALA A 122 -4.28 -20.79 -4.15
CA ALA A 122 -4.73 -20.34 -2.83
C ALA A 122 -3.67 -20.55 -1.74
N LYS A 123 -2.88 -21.62 -1.83
CA LYS A 123 -1.76 -21.87 -0.89
C LYS A 123 -0.67 -20.81 -1.03
N ILE A 124 -0.31 -20.47 -2.26
CA ILE A 124 0.69 -19.42 -2.54
C ILE A 124 0.19 -18.06 -2.05
N ILE A 125 -1.08 -17.73 -2.33
CA ILE A 125 -1.69 -16.48 -1.88
C ILE A 125 -1.68 -16.38 -0.35
N ASN A 126 -2.12 -17.42 0.35
CA ASN A 126 -2.14 -17.46 1.81
C ASN A 126 -0.73 -17.35 2.41
N PHE A 127 0.25 -17.99 1.80
CA PHE A 127 1.66 -17.87 2.20
C PHE A 127 2.17 -16.45 2.04
N LEU A 128 1.93 -15.82 0.88
CA LEU A 128 2.34 -14.44 0.64
C LEU A 128 1.61 -13.45 1.54
N ASP A 129 0.33 -13.69 1.81
CA ASP A 129 -0.47 -12.88 2.74
C ASP A 129 0.09 -12.95 4.17
N THR A 130 0.44 -14.15 4.62
CA THR A 130 1.09 -14.35 5.93
C THR A 130 2.44 -13.64 6.01
N ILE A 131 3.29 -13.77 4.99
CA ILE A 131 4.58 -13.09 4.96
C ILE A 131 4.42 -11.57 4.91
N ALA A 132 3.48 -11.08 4.11
CA ALA A 132 3.21 -9.65 4.04
C ALA A 132 2.79 -9.11 5.41
N SER A 133 1.83 -9.73 6.07
CA SER A 133 1.28 -9.25 7.34
C SER A 133 2.21 -9.46 8.54
N GLU A 134 2.95 -10.59 8.60
CA GLU A 134 3.77 -10.93 9.77
C GLU A 134 5.22 -10.45 9.67
N LYS A 135 5.73 -10.22 8.46
CA LYS A 135 7.15 -9.86 8.24
C LYS A 135 7.32 -8.52 7.56
N LEU A 136 6.65 -8.29 6.43
CA LEU A 136 6.86 -7.06 5.66
C LEU A 136 6.20 -5.84 6.30
N GLU A 137 4.94 -5.94 6.71
CA GLU A 137 4.25 -4.80 7.35
C GLU A 137 4.97 -4.33 8.63
N PRO A 138 5.33 -5.21 9.61
CA PRO A 138 6.06 -4.77 10.79
C PRO A 138 7.46 -4.21 10.47
N PHE A 139 8.13 -4.75 9.45
CA PHE A 139 9.41 -4.22 8.99
C PHE A 139 9.26 -2.81 8.39
N ILE A 140 8.22 -2.58 7.60
CA ILE A 140 7.91 -1.28 7.00
C ILE A 140 7.55 -0.27 8.10
N ASP A 141 6.73 -0.64 9.07
CA ASP A 141 6.36 0.21 10.20
C ASP A 141 7.60 0.63 11.00
N LYS A 142 8.52 -0.32 11.28
CA LYS A 142 9.80 -0.01 11.91
C LYS A 142 10.66 0.93 11.05
N SER A 143 10.67 0.71 9.73
CA SER A 143 11.44 1.56 8.81
C SER A 143 10.89 2.98 8.72
N TYR A 144 9.57 3.16 8.86
CA TYR A 144 8.95 4.48 9.01
C TYR A 144 9.27 5.13 10.34
N GLN A 145 9.37 4.36 11.43
CA GLN A 145 9.82 4.89 12.71
C GLN A 145 11.28 5.36 12.63
N ASP A 146 12.17 4.57 12.02
CA ASP A 146 13.58 4.95 11.78
C ASP A 146 13.67 6.27 10.96
N LEU A 147 12.80 6.45 9.96
CA LEU A 147 12.71 7.68 9.17
C LEU A 147 12.23 8.86 10.01
N ALA A 148 11.19 8.65 10.82
CA ALA A 148 10.64 9.69 11.70
C ALA A 148 11.68 10.16 12.71
N ASP A 149 12.43 9.24 13.30
CA ASP A 149 13.52 9.54 14.24
C ASP A 149 14.67 10.29 13.56
N TYR A 150 15.04 9.86 12.34
CA TYR A 150 16.06 10.54 11.53
C TYR A 150 15.67 11.98 11.17
N MET A 151 14.40 12.20 10.84
CA MET A 151 13.86 13.52 10.49
C MET A 151 13.48 14.36 11.72
N ASN A 152 13.62 13.83 12.92
CA ASN A 152 13.13 14.45 14.16
C ASN A 152 11.66 14.84 14.07
N ALA A 153 10.83 13.96 13.52
CA ALA A 153 9.41 14.18 13.37
C ALA A 153 8.70 14.09 14.72
N TYR A 154 7.68 14.93 14.93
CA TYR A 154 6.93 14.95 16.19
C TYR A 154 6.24 13.61 16.48
N GLU A 155 5.71 12.98 15.44
CA GLU A 155 4.98 11.71 15.55
C GLU A 155 5.04 10.94 14.23
N GLN A 156 5.23 9.61 14.29
CA GLN A 156 5.12 8.74 13.14
C GLN A 156 3.64 8.34 12.91
N LYS A 157 3.08 8.65 11.73
CA LYS A 157 1.70 8.36 11.35
C LYS A 157 1.57 7.58 10.05
N MET A 158 2.68 7.29 9.38
CA MET A 158 2.66 6.59 8.11
C MET A 158 2.49 5.08 8.33
N GLN A 159 1.59 4.48 7.58
CA GLN A 159 1.33 3.05 7.58
C GLN A 159 1.20 2.57 6.15
N MET A 160 1.72 1.39 5.87
CA MET A 160 1.56 0.72 4.60
C MET A 160 1.02 -0.68 4.85
N LYS A 161 -0.04 -1.05 4.13
CA LYS A 161 -0.68 -2.36 4.26
C LYS A 161 -0.76 -3.02 2.89
N ARG A 162 -0.72 -4.35 2.90
CA ARG A 162 -0.93 -5.13 1.70
C ARG A 162 -2.37 -4.90 1.16
N GLU A 163 -2.49 -4.49 -0.08
CA GLU A 163 -3.79 -4.32 -0.76
C GLU A 163 -4.11 -5.49 -1.68
N VAL A 164 -3.16 -5.88 -2.53
CA VAL A 164 -3.38 -6.88 -3.58
C VAL A 164 -2.19 -7.83 -3.66
N ILE A 165 -2.49 -9.10 -3.93
CA ILE A 165 -1.53 -10.11 -4.39
C ILE A 165 -1.98 -10.53 -5.78
N ALA A 166 -1.08 -10.46 -6.76
CA ALA A 166 -1.36 -10.79 -8.14
C ALA A 166 -0.26 -11.67 -8.74
N SER A 167 -0.63 -12.59 -9.61
CA SER A 167 0.32 -13.42 -10.35
C SER A 167 0.95 -12.67 -11.52
N LYS A 168 0.24 -11.67 -12.07
CA LYS A 168 0.69 -10.83 -13.19
C LYS A 168 0.22 -9.40 -12.99
N GLY A 169 1.03 -8.44 -13.41
CA GLY A 169 0.70 -7.02 -13.40
C GLY A 169 0.93 -6.38 -14.76
N LEU A 170 0.06 -5.45 -15.14
CA LEU A 170 0.19 -4.63 -16.33
C LEU A 170 0.13 -3.15 -15.92
N TRP A 171 1.18 -2.42 -16.17
CA TRP A 171 1.23 -0.98 -15.95
C TRP A 171 1.12 -0.26 -17.27
N THR A 172 0.11 0.58 -17.41
CA THR A 172 -0.05 1.46 -18.58
C THR A 172 0.71 2.75 -18.37
N ALA A 173 1.28 3.32 -19.45
CA ALA A 173 1.89 4.63 -19.36
C ALA A 173 0.87 5.67 -18.91
N LYS A 174 1.20 6.46 -17.88
CA LYS A 174 0.36 7.58 -17.47
C LYS A 174 0.24 8.55 -18.65
N LYS A 175 -0.98 8.88 -19.06
CA LYS A 175 -1.20 10.02 -19.95
C LYS A 175 -0.75 11.29 -19.21
N ARG A 176 0.22 11.97 -19.78
CA ARG A 176 0.65 13.30 -19.32
C ARG A 176 -0.40 14.35 -19.65
#